data_aa16750ee32d4088f44c9a8b34e830e1
#
_entry.id   aa16750ee32d4088f44c9a8b34e830e1
#
_cell.length_a   1.000
_cell.length_b   1.000
_cell.length_c   1.000
_cell.angle_alpha   90.00
_cell.angle_beta   90.00
_cell.angle_gamma   90.00
#
_symmetry.space_group_name_H-M   'P 1'
#
loop_
_entity.id
_entity.type
_entity.pdbx_description
1 polymer ?
#
loop_
_entity_poly.entity_id
_entity_poly.type
_entity_poly.pdbx_seq_one_letter_code
_entity_poly.pdbx_strand_id
1 'polypeptide(L)'
;MEAPTPASALIHSSTLVVAGVFLIIRFSVLFEFTLFTNYYLILLGALTLSFGAITAIFQNDIKKLVAYSTISQIGYLVCGCGFCCYEEVLIYLIIHALNKAFLFVLVGYTVHFFNGNTDMRQMGGAYLYSLDISVLLFGV
;
A
#
# COMPACT_ATOMS: atom_id res chain seq x y z
N MET A 1 -6.74 9.95 -6.46
CA MET A 1 -7.70 8.82 -6.50
C MET A 1 -8.84 8.99 -7.52
N GLU A 2 -8.93 10.11 -8.18
CA GLU A 2 -9.88 10.34 -9.30
C GLU A 2 -9.43 9.66 -10.61
N ALA A 3 -8.16 9.26 -10.69
CA ALA A 3 -7.63 8.54 -11.84
C ALA A 3 -8.30 7.15 -12.01
N PRO A 4 -8.35 6.63 -13.26
CA PRO A 4 -8.84 5.27 -13.50
C PRO A 4 -8.01 4.25 -12.71
N THR A 5 -8.67 3.18 -12.24
CA THR A 5 -8.07 2.16 -11.36
C THR A 5 -6.76 1.56 -11.86
N PRO A 6 -6.53 1.30 -13.17
CA PRO A 6 -5.24 0.81 -13.65
C PRO A 6 -4.08 1.80 -13.44
N ALA A 7 -4.34 3.10 -13.59
CA ALA A 7 -3.32 4.13 -13.35
C ALA A 7 -2.98 4.24 -11.85
N SER A 8 -3.98 4.14 -10.97
CA SER A 8 -3.74 4.13 -9.52
C SER A 8 -2.97 2.88 -9.07
N ALA A 9 -3.23 1.73 -9.69
CA ALA A 9 -2.51 0.50 -9.42
C ALA A 9 -1.00 0.63 -9.74
N LEU A 10 -0.66 1.15 -10.90
CA LEU A 10 0.74 1.28 -11.32
C LEU A 10 1.46 2.43 -10.61
N ILE A 11 0.90 3.64 -10.63
CA ILE A 11 1.60 4.83 -10.18
C ILE A 11 1.65 4.90 -8.65
N HIS A 12 0.50 4.75 -7.98
CA HIS A 12 0.39 5.04 -6.55
C HIS A 12 0.66 3.84 -5.64
N SER A 13 0.68 2.61 -6.15
CA SER A 13 0.95 1.44 -5.32
C SER A 13 2.30 0.78 -5.57
N SER A 14 2.69 0.58 -6.84
CA SER A 14 3.82 -0.29 -7.16
C SER A 14 5.07 0.43 -7.68
N THR A 15 4.99 1.68 -8.16
CA THR A 15 6.14 2.33 -8.79
C THR A 15 6.65 3.55 -8.03
N LEU A 16 5.86 4.60 -7.94
CA LEU A 16 6.34 5.89 -7.43
C LEU A 16 6.67 5.83 -5.94
N VAL A 17 5.85 5.16 -5.16
CA VAL A 17 6.03 5.06 -3.69
C VAL A 17 7.20 4.13 -3.35
N VAL A 18 7.33 3.04 -4.11
CA VAL A 18 8.43 2.07 -4.00
C VAL A 18 9.77 2.70 -4.35
N ALA A 19 9.80 3.61 -5.34
CA ALA A 19 11.02 4.31 -5.73
C ALA A 19 11.68 5.09 -4.58
N GLY A 20 10.87 5.68 -3.68
CA GLY A 20 11.39 6.40 -2.51
C GLY A 20 12.14 5.48 -1.54
N VAL A 21 11.56 4.33 -1.19
CA VAL A 21 12.22 3.34 -0.32
C VAL A 21 13.44 2.72 -1.00
N PHE A 22 13.33 2.41 -2.29
CA PHE A 22 14.46 1.89 -3.07
C PHE A 22 15.63 2.86 -3.11
N LEU A 23 15.37 4.17 -3.20
CA LEU A 23 16.41 5.19 -3.14
C LEU A 23 17.13 5.18 -1.79
N ILE A 24 16.40 5.06 -0.67
CA ILE A 24 17.01 4.93 0.67
C ILE A 24 17.91 3.70 0.73
N ILE A 25 17.46 2.55 0.22
CA ILE A 25 18.25 1.32 0.18
C ILE A 25 19.53 1.50 -0.65
N ARG A 26 19.46 2.16 -1.80
CA ARG A 26 20.63 2.40 -2.66
C ARG A 26 21.66 3.33 -2.01
N PHE A 27 21.23 4.25 -1.18
CA PHE A 27 22.10 5.14 -0.42
C PHE A 27 22.37 4.66 1.01
N SER A 28 22.14 3.37 1.31
CA SER A 28 22.30 2.76 2.64
C SER A 28 23.66 3.07 3.27
N VAL A 29 24.73 3.01 2.48
CA VAL A 29 26.10 3.31 2.96
C VAL A 29 26.22 4.71 3.57
N LEU A 30 25.52 5.72 3.02
CA LEU A 30 25.53 7.07 3.58
C LEU A 30 24.73 7.15 4.89
N PHE A 31 23.64 6.39 4.98
CA PHE A 31 22.79 6.38 6.17
C PHE A 31 23.43 5.62 7.34
N GLU A 32 24.19 4.55 7.08
CA GLU A 32 24.90 3.78 8.11
C GLU A 32 25.91 4.62 8.91
N PHE A 33 26.57 5.59 8.26
CA PHE A 33 27.51 6.48 8.93
C PHE A 33 26.85 7.55 9.82
N THR A 34 25.52 7.73 9.73
CA THR A 34 24.83 8.81 10.43
C THR A 34 23.71 8.26 11.31
N LEU A 35 24.01 8.02 12.59
CA LEU A 35 23.04 7.54 13.59
C LEU A 35 21.81 8.45 13.70
N PHE A 36 22.00 9.74 13.53
CA PHE A 36 20.93 10.73 13.65
C PHE A 36 19.87 10.60 12.55
N THR A 37 20.29 10.35 11.31
CA THR A 37 19.36 10.15 10.19
C THR A 37 18.57 8.87 10.33
N ASN A 38 19.17 7.79 10.83
CA ASN A 38 18.48 6.52 11.08
C ASN A 38 17.38 6.68 12.13
N TYR A 39 17.66 7.44 13.21
CA TYR A 39 16.66 7.74 14.23
C TYR A 39 15.46 8.52 13.65
N TYR A 40 15.72 9.51 12.78
CA TYR A 40 14.66 10.23 12.08
C TYR A 40 13.85 9.33 11.15
N LEU A 41 14.47 8.42 10.42
CA LEU A 41 13.76 7.47 9.56
C LEU A 41 12.82 6.57 10.36
N ILE A 42 13.27 6.06 11.52
CA ILE A 42 12.43 5.26 12.41
C ILE A 42 11.22 6.07 12.89
N LEU A 43 11.46 7.28 13.38
CA LEU A 43 10.39 8.12 13.91
C LEU A 43 9.37 8.51 12.85
N LEU A 44 9.83 8.97 11.68
CA LEU A 44 8.94 9.33 10.57
C LEU A 44 8.19 8.10 10.04
N GLY A 45 8.87 6.97 9.91
CA GLY A 45 8.24 5.71 9.48
C GLY A 45 7.16 5.25 10.46
N ALA A 46 7.41 5.31 11.77
CA ALA A 46 6.42 4.94 12.78
C ALA A 46 5.20 5.86 12.78
N LEU A 47 5.41 7.18 12.62
CA LEU A 47 4.32 8.15 12.51
C LEU A 47 3.49 7.93 11.24
N THR A 48 4.11 7.72 10.09
CA THR A 48 3.39 7.46 8.84
C THR A 48 2.63 6.14 8.87
N LEU A 49 3.21 5.09 9.46
CA LEU A 49 2.56 3.80 9.66
C LEU A 49 1.29 3.96 10.52
N SER A 50 1.40 4.58 11.67
CA SER A 50 0.26 4.77 12.60
C SER A 50 -0.83 5.64 11.98
N PHE A 51 -0.45 6.74 11.35
CA PHE A 51 -1.39 7.63 10.65
C PHE A 51 -2.12 6.91 9.53
N GLY A 52 -1.39 6.19 8.66
CA GLY A 52 -1.97 5.44 7.55
C GLY A 52 -2.93 4.35 8.02
N ALA A 53 -2.55 3.59 9.06
CA ALA A 53 -3.38 2.53 9.62
C ALA A 53 -4.68 3.06 10.26
N ILE A 54 -4.59 4.11 11.06
CA ILE A 54 -5.76 4.70 11.73
C ILE A 54 -6.70 5.30 10.68
N THR A 55 -6.19 6.06 9.72
CA THR A 55 -7.04 6.66 8.68
C THR A 55 -7.70 5.61 7.78
N ALA A 56 -7.05 4.48 7.50
CA ALA A 56 -7.61 3.39 6.72
C ALA A 56 -8.90 2.82 7.35
N ILE A 57 -8.95 2.69 8.68
CA ILE A 57 -10.11 2.12 9.40
C ILE A 57 -11.38 2.96 9.19
N PHE A 58 -11.24 4.29 9.09
CA PHE A 58 -12.37 5.20 8.93
C PHE A 58 -12.80 5.45 7.48
N GLN A 59 -12.14 4.84 6.50
CA GLN A 59 -12.49 5.03 5.09
C GLN A 59 -13.66 4.15 4.67
N ASN A 60 -14.63 4.76 3.99
CA ASN A 60 -15.77 4.05 3.41
C ASN A 60 -15.54 3.70 1.94
N ASP A 61 -14.64 4.41 1.27
CA ASP A 61 -14.27 4.19 -0.13
C ASP A 61 -13.22 3.10 -0.24
N ILE A 62 -13.50 2.03 -1.00
CA ILE A 62 -12.59 0.90 -1.18
C ILE A 62 -11.23 1.32 -1.79
N LYS A 63 -11.22 2.27 -2.75
CA LYS A 63 -9.98 2.80 -3.33
C LYS A 63 -9.13 3.54 -2.30
N LYS A 64 -9.77 4.38 -1.47
CA LYS A 64 -9.09 5.12 -0.41
C LYS A 64 -8.54 4.20 0.67
N LEU A 65 -9.29 3.16 1.05
CA LEU A 65 -8.86 2.16 2.01
C LEU A 65 -7.56 1.48 1.56
N VAL A 66 -7.50 1.01 0.31
CA VAL A 66 -6.30 0.37 -0.23
C VAL A 66 -5.14 1.36 -0.36
N ALA A 67 -5.40 2.64 -0.65
CA ALA A 67 -4.37 3.67 -0.68
C ALA A 67 -3.77 3.97 0.70
N TYR A 68 -4.61 4.15 1.73
CA TYR A 68 -4.11 4.38 3.10
C TYR A 68 -3.38 3.16 3.65
N SER A 69 -3.81 1.96 3.29
CA SER A 69 -3.05 0.75 3.63
C SER A 69 -1.68 0.70 2.92
N THR A 70 -1.52 1.25 1.71
CA THR A 70 -0.18 1.37 1.10
C THR A 70 0.69 2.39 1.85
N ILE A 71 0.14 3.51 2.30
CA ILE A 71 0.86 4.51 3.11
C ILE A 71 1.40 3.87 4.40
N SER A 72 0.56 3.10 5.11
CA SER A 72 0.99 2.43 6.34
C SER A 72 2.12 1.41 6.09
N GLN A 73 2.05 0.64 5.02
CA GLN A 73 3.08 -0.34 4.68
C GLN A 73 4.40 0.30 4.25
N ILE A 74 4.35 1.42 3.53
CA ILE A 74 5.56 2.18 3.21
C ILE A 74 6.19 2.78 4.48
N GLY A 75 5.37 3.26 5.42
CA GLY A 75 5.86 3.69 6.74
C GLY A 75 6.62 2.57 7.46
N TYR A 76 6.11 1.33 7.40
CA TYR A 76 6.79 0.14 7.93
C TYR A 76 8.15 -0.10 7.27
N LEU A 77 8.21 -0.02 5.93
CA LEU A 77 9.46 -0.18 5.17
C LEU A 77 10.50 0.91 5.51
N VAL A 78 10.06 2.16 5.69
CA VAL A 78 10.94 3.26 6.10
C VAL A 78 11.49 3.02 7.51
N CYS A 79 10.68 2.51 8.44
CA CYS A 79 11.16 2.07 9.75
C CYS A 79 12.23 0.99 9.63
N GLY A 80 12.00 -0.04 8.80
CA GLY A 80 12.97 -1.10 8.55
C GLY A 80 14.30 -0.59 8.01
N CYS A 81 14.28 0.39 7.11
CA CYS A 81 15.48 1.08 6.64
C CYS A 81 16.22 1.78 7.79
N GLY A 82 15.49 2.42 8.70
CA GLY A 82 16.06 3.07 9.88
C GLY A 82 16.73 2.09 10.86
N PHE A 83 16.30 0.82 10.89
CA PHE A 83 16.94 -0.27 11.63
C PHE A 83 18.10 -0.93 10.86
N CYS A 84 18.45 -0.41 9.69
CA CYS A 84 19.50 -0.96 8.81
C CYS A 84 19.24 -2.39 8.30
N CYS A 85 17.99 -2.86 8.30
CA CYS A 85 17.58 -4.16 7.80
C CYS A 85 17.25 -4.11 6.30
N TYR A 86 18.20 -3.67 5.47
CA TYR A 86 17.93 -3.34 4.06
C TYR A 86 17.57 -4.57 3.20
N GLU A 87 18.11 -5.75 3.49
CA GLU A 87 17.82 -6.97 2.74
C GLU A 87 16.36 -7.40 2.93
N GLU A 88 15.91 -7.47 4.17
CA GLU A 88 14.53 -7.82 4.50
C GLU A 88 13.53 -6.79 3.95
N VAL A 89 13.89 -5.51 4.04
CA VAL A 89 13.09 -4.41 3.48
C VAL A 89 12.97 -4.56 1.97
N LEU A 90 14.04 -4.93 1.26
CA LEU A 90 14.02 -5.13 -0.19
C LEU A 90 13.09 -6.28 -0.59
N ILE A 91 13.19 -7.42 0.10
CA ILE A 91 12.33 -8.58 -0.15
C ILE A 91 10.86 -8.21 0.09
N TYR A 92 10.57 -7.60 1.22
CA TYR A 92 9.20 -7.19 1.56
C TYR A 92 8.66 -6.15 0.57
N LEU A 93 9.47 -5.23 0.10
CA LEU A 93 9.10 -4.20 -0.88
C LEU A 93 8.63 -4.83 -2.20
N ILE A 94 9.31 -5.87 -2.69
CA ILE A 94 8.92 -6.59 -3.90
C ILE A 94 7.58 -7.30 -3.69
N ILE A 95 7.43 -8.03 -2.59
CA ILE A 95 6.20 -8.75 -2.27
C ILE A 95 5.03 -7.76 -2.13
N HIS A 96 5.24 -6.65 -1.42
CA HIS A 96 4.23 -5.61 -1.25
C HIS A 96 3.79 -5.00 -2.58
N ALA A 97 4.73 -4.67 -3.47
CA ALA A 97 4.44 -4.09 -4.76
C ALA A 97 3.54 -5.01 -5.61
N LEU A 98 3.85 -6.31 -5.63
CA LEU A 98 3.06 -7.31 -6.36
C LEU A 98 1.65 -7.47 -5.77
N ASN A 99 1.54 -7.66 -4.47
CA ASN A 99 0.26 -7.84 -3.79
C ASN A 99 -0.64 -6.61 -3.92
N LYS A 100 -0.08 -5.41 -3.80
CA LYS A 100 -0.85 -4.18 -3.94
C LYS A 100 -1.31 -3.92 -5.37
N ALA A 101 -0.46 -4.19 -6.36
CA ALA A 101 -0.87 -4.10 -7.75
C ALA A 101 -2.06 -5.02 -8.04
N PHE A 102 -2.00 -6.26 -7.56
CA PHE A 102 -3.08 -7.24 -7.70
C PHE A 102 -4.36 -6.78 -6.99
N LEU A 103 -4.27 -6.31 -5.74
CA LEU A 103 -5.40 -5.76 -4.99
C LEU A 103 -6.10 -4.60 -5.71
N PHE A 104 -5.33 -3.66 -6.29
CA PHE A 104 -5.92 -2.55 -7.03
C PHE A 104 -6.62 -2.99 -8.31
N VAL A 105 -6.11 -4.01 -9.00
CA VAL A 105 -6.79 -4.58 -10.17
C VAL A 105 -8.12 -5.23 -9.76
N LEU A 106 -8.13 -5.99 -8.65
CA LEU A 106 -9.35 -6.58 -8.10
C LEU A 106 -10.37 -5.50 -7.69
N VAL A 107 -9.92 -4.46 -7.00
CA VAL A 107 -10.77 -3.32 -6.65
C VAL A 107 -11.32 -2.62 -7.90
N GLY A 108 -10.51 -2.52 -8.96
CA GLY A 108 -10.97 -1.99 -10.24
C GLY A 108 -12.10 -2.83 -10.85
N TYR A 109 -11.96 -4.14 -10.81
CA TYR A 109 -12.97 -5.08 -11.27
C TYR A 109 -14.27 -4.96 -10.44
N THR A 110 -14.16 -4.92 -9.10
CA THR A 110 -15.33 -4.76 -8.22
C THR A 110 -16.05 -3.44 -8.47
N VAL A 111 -15.34 -2.33 -8.57
CA VAL A 111 -15.92 -1.01 -8.87
C VAL A 111 -16.64 -1.00 -10.22
N HIS A 112 -16.06 -1.65 -11.24
CA HIS A 112 -16.70 -1.78 -12.55
C HIS A 112 -17.99 -2.61 -12.47
N PHE A 113 -17.97 -3.69 -11.70
CA PHE A 113 -19.15 -4.55 -11.48
C PHE A 113 -20.31 -3.78 -10.80
N PHE A 114 -20.00 -2.88 -9.88
CA PHE A 114 -20.98 -2.02 -9.18
C PHE A 114 -21.25 -0.68 -9.90
N ASN A 115 -21.15 -0.64 -11.22
CA ASN A 115 -21.45 0.54 -12.05
C ASN A 115 -20.68 1.81 -11.66
N GLY A 116 -19.43 1.67 -11.20
CA GLY A 116 -18.58 2.80 -10.84
C GLY A 116 -18.71 3.27 -9.39
N ASN A 117 -19.58 2.69 -8.58
CA ASN A 117 -19.69 3.01 -7.17
C ASN A 117 -18.43 2.54 -6.42
N THR A 118 -17.86 3.43 -5.60
CA THR A 118 -16.65 3.14 -4.79
C THR A 118 -16.97 2.92 -3.31
N ASP A 119 -18.20 3.27 -2.87
CA ASP A 119 -18.65 3.17 -1.48
C ASP A 119 -18.93 1.71 -1.08
N MET A 120 -18.18 1.18 -0.13
CA MET A 120 -18.36 -0.19 0.40
C MET A 120 -19.75 -0.42 1.02
N ARG A 121 -20.41 0.62 1.51
CA ARG A 121 -21.77 0.54 2.08
C ARG A 121 -22.81 0.16 1.03
N GLN A 122 -22.56 0.50 -0.24
CA GLN A 122 -23.46 0.23 -1.37
C GLN A 122 -23.09 -1.06 -2.11
N MET A 123 -21.94 -1.68 -1.78
CA MET A 123 -21.45 -2.92 -2.38
C MET A 123 -21.96 -4.17 -1.65
N GLY A 124 -23.15 -4.13 -1.06
CA GLY A 124 -23.75 -5.29 -0.41
C GLY A 124 -24.13 -6.42 -1.38
N GLY A 125 -23.97 -7.68 -0.98
CA GLY A 125 -24.44 -8.83 -1.75
C GLY A 125 -23.52 -9.30 -2.89
N ALA A 126 -22.27 -8.85 -2.95
CA ALA A 126 -21.29 -9.28 -3.96
C ALA A 126 -21.15 -10.81 -4.04
N TYR A 127 -21.24 -11.50 -2.91
CA TYR A 127 -21.22 -12.96 -2.81
C TYR A 127 -22.36 -13.64 -3.57
N LEU A 128 -23.53 -13.03 -3.63
CA LEU A 128 -24.70 -13.58 -4.31
C LEU A 128 -24.63 -13.45 -5.85
N TYR A 129 -23.86 -12.48 -6.32
CA TYR A 129 -23.80 -12.15 -7.75
C TYR A 129 -22.58 -12.74 -8.47
N SER A 130 -21.47 -12.99 -7.77
CA SER A 130 -20.29 -13.58 -8.38
C SER A 130 -19.42 -14.29 -7.33
N LEU A 131 -19.39 -15.61 -7.39
CA LEU A 131 -18.48 -16.45 -6.63
C LEU A 131 -17.01 -16.10 -6.91
N ASP A 132 -16.70 -15.72 -8.14
CA ASP A 132 -15.33 -15.39 -8.58
C ASP A 132 -14.75 -14.18 -7.83
N ILE A 133 -15.53 -13.12 -7.64
CA ILE A 133 -15.08 -11.92 -6.91
C ILE A 133 -14.83 -12.23 -5.43
N SER A 134 -15.70 -13.02 -4.81
CA SER A 134 -15.55 -13.37 -3.40
C SER A 134 -14.32 -14.22 -3.15
N VAL A 135 -14.06 -15.22 -4.00
CA VAL A 135 -12.87 -16.08 -3.90
C VAL A 135 -11.59 -15.28 -4.12
N LEU A 136 -11.56 -14.35 -5.07
CA LEU A 136 -10.41 -13.50 -5.34
C LEU A 136 -10.13 -12.50 -4.22
N LEU A 137 -11.16 -11.94 -3.57
CA LEU A 137 -11.01 -11.02 -2.44
C LEU A 137 -10.54 -11.72 -1.16
N PHE A 138 -10.95 -12.99 -0.94
CA PHE A 138 -10.52 -13.78 0.21
C PHE A 138 -9.17 -14.49 -0.01
N GLY A 139 -8.71 -14.62 -1.25
CA GLY A 139 -7.47 -15.31 -1.60
C GLY A 139 -6.21 -14.43 -1.59
N VAL A 140 -6.33 -13.14 -1.27
CA VAL A 140 -5.23 -12.16 -1.15
C VAL A 140 -4.98 -11.80 0.31
#